data_ea7953443282b590b49247e1a6c89f0c
#
_entry.id   ea7953443282b590b49247e1a6c89f0c
#
_cell.length_a   1.000
_cell.length_b   1.000
_cell.length_c   1.000
_cell.angle_alpha   90.00
_cell.angle_beta   90.00
_cell.angle_gamma   90.00
#
_symmetry.space_group_name_H-M   'P 1'
#
loop_
_entity.id
_entity.type
_entity.pdbx_description
1 polymer ?
#
loop_
_entity_poly.entity_id
_entity_poly.type
_entity_poly.pdbx_seq_one_letter_code
_entity_poly.pdbx_strand_id
1 'polypeptide(L)'
;LNAKKFKAHELTEEQIQAAPLRDVIPQGAVLIVDEAHYTYPVRAAARGVPPYIQELTELRHHGHTVILMTQHPSQLDIFVRNLVSKHTHIERKAIGLKQYSWYKCVTSLDNPAAVSGVESSGFKPPKKAFPYYKSSNQHKGMRQKIPKAVWALVLILGFIGWKGYGVYSSYQRGVNPEVVQTQEQSQQAESIPEMQVSNRAPSASMGGDL
;
A
#
# COMPACT_ATOMS: atom_id res chain seq x y z
N LEU A 1 2.91 27.65 -5.16
CA LEU A 1 3.77 27.92 -3.98
C LEU A 1 3.45 29.34 -3.45
N ASN A 2 3.42 29.53 -2.14
CA ASN A 2 3.25 30.88 -1.58
C ASN A 2 4.63 31.55 -1.49
N ALA A 3 5.08 32.12 -2.61
CA ALA A 3 6.39 32.76 -2.77
C ALA A 3 6.70 33.81 -1.69
N LYS A 4 5.71 34.61 -1.29
CA LYS A 4 5.87 35.64 -0.23
C LYS A 4 6.26 35.04 1.12
N LYS A 5 5.74 33.87 1.46
CA LYS A 5 5.99 33.20 2.74
C LYS A 5 7.40 32.60 2.82
N PHE A 6 7.97 32.24 1.68
CA PHE A 6 9.31 31.64 1.57
C PHE A 6 10.38 32.67 1.16
N LYS A 7 10.03 33.92 0.92
CA LYS A 7 10.92 34.93 0.30
C LYS A 7 11.53 34.38 -1.00
N ALA A 8 10.73 33.61 -1.76
CA ALA A 8 11.17 33.03 -3.01
C ALA A 8 11.04 34.05 -4.15
N HIS A 9 12.02 34.06 -5.03
CA HIS A 9 11.99 34.80 -6.28
C HIS A 9 11.66 33.81 -7.40
N GLU A 10 10.74 34.18 -8.27
CA GLU A 10 10.41 33.37 -9.45
C GLU A 10 11.32 33.81 -10.61
N LEU A 11 11.95 32.83 -11.26
CA LEU A 11 12.73 33.00 -12.47
C LEU A 11 11.95 32.43 -13.64
N THR A 12 11.98 33.12 -14.79
CA THR A 12 11.46 32.55 -16.03
C THR A 12 12.49 31.63 -16.69
N GLU A 13 12.03 30.78 -17.59
CA GLU A 13 12.90 29.88 -18.35
C GLU A 13 13.90 30.68 -19.18
N GLU A 14 13.46 31.79 -19.80
CA GLU A 14 14.31 32.68 -20.57
C GLU A 14 15.42 33.28 -19.71
N GLN A 15 15.14 33.67 -18.47
CA GLN A 15 16.15 34.19 -17.55
C GLN A 15 17.21 33.12 -17.18
N ILE A 16 16.79 31.84 -17.04
CA ILE A 16 17.69 30.74 -16.75
C ILE A 16 18.60 30.44 -17.96
N GLN A 17 18.06 30.59 -19.19
CA GLN A 17 18.81 30.27 -20.42
C GLN A 17 19.67 31.45 -20.93
N ALA A 18 19.34 32.67 -20.58
CA ALA A 18 19.98 33.87 -21.13
C ALA A 18 21.26 34.27 -20.40
N ALA A 19 21.39 33.97 -19.10
CA ALA A 19 22.53 34.41 -18.30
C ALA A 19 23.01 33.28 -17.38
N PRO A 20 24.30 33.28 -16.98
CA PRO A 20 24.79 32.37 -15.96
C PRO A 20 23.98 32.48 -14.67
N LEU A 21 23.52 31.34 -14.14
CA LEU A 21 22.70 31.32 -12.92
C LEU A 21 23.41 31.97 -11.72
N ARG A 22 24.74 31.85 -11.64
CA ARG A 22 25.56 32.50 -10.61
C ARG A 22 25.43 34.04 -10.60
N ASP A 23 25.10 34.67 -11.75
CA ASP A 23 24.92 36.09 -11.88
C ASP A 23 23.48 36.53 -11.59
N VAL A 24 22.55 35.60 -11.68
CA VAL A 24 21.11 35.84 -11.50
C VAL A 24 20.63 35.54 -10.08
N ILE A 25 21.26 34.59 -9.39
CA ILE A 25 20.84 34.14 -8.06
C ILE A 25 21.90 34.46 -6.99
N PRO A 26 21.47 34.81 -5.75
CA PRO A 26 22.39 35.07 -4.64
C PRO A 26 23.25 33.83 -4.32
N GLN A 27 24.49 34.05 -3.89
CA GLN A 27 25.39 32.98 -3.46
C GLN A 27 24.73 32.10 -2.36
N GLY A 28 24.87 30.81 -2.46
CA GLY A 28 24.28 29.83 -1.52
C GLY A 28 22.78 29.63 -1.67
N ALA A 29 22.16 30.17 -2.73
CA ALA A 29 20.74 30.02 -2.98
C ALA A 29 20.34 28.54 -3.25
N VAL A 30 19.09 28.21 -2.94
CA VAL A 30 18.46 26.95 -3.33
C VAL A 30 17.56 27.21 -4.54
N LEU A 31 17.94 26.67 -5.68
CA LEU A 31 17.15 26.70 -6.91
C LEU A 31 16.23 25.48 -6.97
N ILE A 32 14.92 25.73 -7.12
CA ILE A 32 13.91 24.68 -7.29
C ILE A 32 13.32 24.83 -8.69
N VAL A 33 13.50 23.80 -9.52
CA VAL A 33 12.96 23.77 -10.89
C VAL A 33 11.86 22.70 -10.94
N ASP A 34 10.61 23.17 -11.03
CA ASP A 34 9.45 22.32 -11.22
C ASP A 34 9.30 21.98 -12.71
N GLU A 35 8.84 20.76 -13.02
CA GLU A 35 8.74 20.24 -14.40
C GLU A 35 10.03 20.49 -15.20
N ALA A 36 11.18 20.17 -14.60
CA ALA A 36 12.52 20.48 -15.08
C ALA A 36 12.81 20.02 -16.51
N HIS A 37 11.98 19.15 -17.07
CA HIS A 37 12.10 18.68 -18.46
C HIS A 37 11.76 19.77 -19.49
N TYR A 38 11.09 20.86 -19.11
CA TYR A 38 10.91 22.01 -19.98
C TYR A 38 12.19 22.84 -20.05
N THR A 39 12.84 23.09 -18.92
CA THR A 39 14.08 23.86 -18.85
C THR A 39 15.29 23.08 -19.37
N TYR A 40 15.37 21.79 -19.10
CA TYR A 40 16.47 20.88 -19.43
C TYR A 40 16.00 19.69 -20.26
N PRO A 41 15.43 19.88 -21.45
CA PRO A 41 14.89 18.82 -22.28
C PRO A 41 15.99 17.91 -22.84
N VAL A 42 15.61 16.70 -23.21
CA VAL A 42 16.50 15.77 -23.90
C VAL A 42 16.96 16.37 -25.22
N ARG A 43 18.28 16.42 -25.46
CA ARG A 43 18.88 16.87 -26.72
C ARG A 43 19.44 15.69 -27.49
N ALA A 44 19.59 15.88 -28.80
CA ALA A 44 20.35 14.97 -29.62
C ALA A 44 21.83 14.97 -29.20
N ALA A 45 22.46 13.79 -29.14
CA ALA A 45 23.86 13.65 -28.70
C ALA A 45 24.87 14.45 -29.54
N ALA A 46 24.55 14.69 -30.81
CA ALA A 46 25.38 15.48 -31.74
C ALA A 46 25.37 16.98 -31.42
N ARG A 47 24.43 17.47 -30.64
CA ARG A 47 24.39 18.89 -30.25
C ARG A 47 25.28 19.11 -29.02
N GLY A 48 26.18 20.11 -29.09
CA GLY A 48 26.99 20.52 -27.95
C GLY A 48 26.13 20.84 -26.71
N VAL A 49 26.72 20.82 -25.53
CA VAL A 49 26.02 21.18 -24.28
C VAL A 49 25.81 22.69 -24.27
N PRO A 50 24.57 23.22 -24.16
CA PRO A 50 24.34 24.64 -24.04
C PRO A 50 25.02 25.20 -22.79
N PRO A 51 25.46 26.51 -22.81
CA PRO A 51 26.17 27.11 -21.69
C PRO A 51 25.39 27.04 -20.38
N TYR A 52 24.09 27.30 -20.38
CA TYR A 52 23.25 27.24 -19.18
C TYR A 52 23.11 25.83 -18.55
N ILE A 53 23.26 24.78 -19.35
CA ILE A 53 23.33 23.39 -18.85
C ILE A 53 24.73 23.08 -18.33
N GLN A 54 25.76 23.53 -19.06
CA GLN A 54 27.14 23.29 -18.67
C GLN A 54 27.47 23.94 -17.34
N GLU A 55 26.91 25.13 -17.07
CA GLU A 55 27.10 25.86 -15.83
C GLU A 55 26.61 25.10 -14.57
N LEU A 56 25.66 24.15 -14.71
CA LEU A 56 25.22 23.34 -13.56
C LEU A 56 26.39 22.61 -12.87
N THR A 57 27.49 22.38 -13.57
CA THR A 57 28.71 21.80 -12.99
C THR A 57 29.37 22.75 -12.00
N GLU A 58 29.29 24.06 -12.25
CA GLU A 58 29.94 25.10 -11.46
C GLU A 58 29.11 25.54 -10.24
N LEU A 59 27.80 25.37 -10.30
CA LEU A 59 26.88 25.85 -9.24
C LEU A 59 27.24 25.31 -7.85
N ARG A 60 27.76 24.07 -7.79
CA ARG A 60 28.20 23.47 -6.54
C ARG A 60 29.38 24.21 -5.91
N HIS A 61 30.30 24.72 -6.71
CA HIS A 61 31.47 25.49 -6.25
C HIS A 61 31.04 26.85 -5.65
N HIS A 62 29.91 27.40 -6.09
CA HIS A 62 29.29 28.59 -5.54
C HIS A 62 28.36 28.35 -4.37
N GLY A 63 28.30 27.10 -3.84
CA GLY A 63 27.47 26.74 -2.70
C GLY A 63 25.96 26.63 -2.99
N HIS A 64 25.57 26.65 -4.27
CA HIS A 64 24.18 26.51 -4.66
C HIS A 64 23.69 25.05 -4.53
N THR A 65 22.41 24.91 -4.17
CA THR A 65 21.71 23.64 -4.21
C THR A 65 20.65 23.68 -5.29
N VAL A 66 20.68 22.71 -6.21
CA VAL A 66 19.68 22.60 -7.29
C VAL A 66 18.79 21.40 -7.04
N ILE A 67 17.48 21.63 -7.00
CA ILE A 67 16.45 20.61 -6.85
C ILE A 67 15.63 20.59 -8.13
N LEU A 68 15.75 19.52 -8.90
CA LEU A 68 15.00 19.31 -10.14
C LEU A 68 13.83 18.37 -9.87
N MET A 69 12.63 18.78 -10.19
CA MET A 69 11.43 17.95 -10.12
C MET A 69 10.95 17.61 -11.52
N THR A 70 10.66 16.36 -11.79
CA THR A 70 10.17 15.88 -13.09
C THR A 70 9.31 14.63 -12.88
N GLN A 71 8.44 14.36 -13.83
CA GLN A 71 7.59 13.16 -13.80
C GLN A 71 8.41 11.90 -14.04
N HIS A 72 9.41 11.96 -14.92
CA HIS A 72 10.28 10.84 -15.20
C HIS A 72 11.70 11.32 -15.55
N PRO A 73 12.75 10.72 -14.95
CA PRO A 73 14.15 11.16 -15.18
C PRO A 73 14.61 11.06 -16.64
N SER A 74 14.06 10.14 -17.43
CA SER A 74 14.43 10.00 -18.84
C SER A 74 14.04 11.22 -19.70
N GLN A 75 13.14 12.09 -19.21
CA GLN A 75 12.76 13.32 -19.88
C GLN A 75 13.80 14.45 -19.73
N LEU A 76 14.77 14.27 -18.83
CA LEU A 76 15.85 15.23 -18.63
C LEU A 76 17.04 14.91 -19.55
N ASP A 77 17.76 15.96 -19.91
CA ASP A 77 19.02 15.87 -20.62
C ASP A 77 20.00 14.90 -19.93
N ILE A 78 20.75 14.14 -20.72
CA ILE A 78 21.69 13.14 -20.20
C ILE A 78 22.82 13.77 -19.38
N PHE A 79 23.29 14.98 -19.79
CA PHE A 79 24.33 15.70 -19.08
C PHE A 79 23.82 16.09 -17.68
N VAL A 80 22.60 16.62 -17.58
CA VAL A 80 21.95 16.97 -16.31
C VAL A 80 21.79 15.74 -15.42
N ARG A 81 21.32 14.61 -15.98
CA ARG A 81 21.18 13.35 -15.24
C ARG A 81 22.49 12.86 -14.63
N ASN A 82 23.59 13.05 -15.35
CA ASN A 82 24.92 12.64 -14.86
C ASN A 82 25.45 13.50 -13.71
N LEU A 83 24.92 14.72 -13.54
CA LEU A 83 25.27 15.62 -12.43
C LEU A 83 24.47 15.34 -11.16
N VAL A 84 23.41 14.52 -11.22
CA VAL A 84 22.54 14.24 -10.07
C VAL A 84 23.32 13.46 -9.00
N SER A 85 23.50 14.08 -7.84
CA SER A 85 24.13 13.46 -6.68
C SER A 85 23.17 12.67 -5.80
N LYS A 86 21.88 13.01 -5.84
CA LYS A 86 20.81 12.29 -5.12
C LYS A 86 19.53 12.28 -5.93
N HIS A 87 18.99 11.09 -6.18
CA HIS A 87 17.69 10.89 -6.81
C HIS A 87 16.71 10.37 -5.77
N THR A 88 15.55 11.02 -5.67
CA THR A 88 14.45 10.59 -4.81
C THR A 88 13.20 10.35 -5.66
N HIS A 89 12.69 9.13 -5.63
CA HIS A 89 11.45 8.72 -6.29
C HIS A 89 10.37 8.43 -5.27
N ILE A 90 9.20 9.03 -5.44
CA ILE A 90 8.05 8.83 -4.55
C ILE A 90 6.95 8.13 -5.33
N GLU A 91 6.57 6.96 -4.86
CA GLU A 91 5.56 6.12 -5.51
C GLU A 91 4.39 5.87 -4.56
N ARG A 92 3.17 5.88 -5.12
CA ARG A 92 1.98 5.46 -4.38
C ARG A 92 1.82 3.95 -4.46
N LYS A 93 1.85 3.29 -3.31
CA LYS A 93 1.56 1.87 -3.16
C LYS A 93 0.13 1.64 -2.63
N ALA A 94 -0.28 0.38 -2.55
CA ALA A 94 -1.59 0.00 -1.98
C ALA A 94 -1.77 0.51 -0.55
N ILE A 95 -0.68 0.59 0.23
CA ILE A 95 -0.66 1.11 1.59
C ILE A 95 0.29 2.32 1.64
N GLY A 96 -0.26 3.53 1.39
CA GLY A 96 0.46 4.80 1.54
C GLY A 96 1.44 5.14 0.42
N LEU A 97 2.41 6.00 0.75
CA LEU A 97 3.47 6.42 -0.16
C LEU A 97 4.79 5.77 0.26
N LYS A 98 5.58 5.37 -0.72
CA LYS A 98 6.92 4.85 -0.52
C LYS A 98 7.92 5.74 -1.24
N GLN A 99 9.02 6.02 -0.56
CA GLN A 99 10.15 6.79 -1.08
C GLN A 99 11.29 5.83 -1.35
N TYR A 100 11.94 6.02 -2.50
CA TYR A 100 13.17 5.35 -2.90
C TYR A 100 14.24 6.41 -3.15
N SER A 101 15.45 6.18 -2.70
CA SER A 101 16.56 7.12 -2.86
C SER A 101 17.82 6.42 -3.36
N TRP A 102 18.56 7.08 -4.24
CA TRP A 102 19.84 6.64 -4.78
C TRP A 102 20.81 7.82 -4.82
N TYR A 103 22.10 7.54 -4.76
CA TYR A 103 23.16 8.55 -4.91
C TYR A 103 23.60 8.73 -6.37
N LYS A 104 22.73 8.41 -7.30
CA LYS A 104 22.88 8.61 -8.76
C LYS A 104 21.50 8.73 -9.38
N CYS A 105 21.42 9.29 -10.59
CA CYS A 105 20.17 9.28 -11.35
C CYS A 105 19.84 7.86 -11.82
N VAL A 106 18.63 7.39 -11.56
CA VAL A 106 18.09 6.10 -11.99
C VAL A 106 16.92 6.36 -12.93
N THR A 107 16.96 5.80 -14.14
CA THR A 107 15.90 5.95 -15.15
C THR A 107 14.99 4.73 -15.25
N SER A 108 15.41 3.56 -14.77
CA SER A 108 14.58 2.35 -14.71
C SER A 108 13.76 2.35 -13.43
N LEU A 109 12.50 2.78 -13.51
CA LEU A 109 11.59 2.95 -12.38
C LEU A 109 10.43 1.94 -12.36
N ASP A 110 10.42 0.96 -13.27
CA ASP A 110 9.38 -0.09 -13.30
C ASP A 110 9.37 -0.94 -12.01
N ASN A 111 10.57 -1.23 -11.50
CA ASN A 111 10.73 -1.89 -10.20
C ASN A 111 11.82 -1.18 -9.37
N PRO A 112 11.49 -0.06 -8.72
CA PRO A 112 12.46 0.74 -7.98
C PRO A 112 13.16 -0.03 -6.85
N ALA A 113 12.47 -0.98 -6.25
CA ALA A 113 13.03 -1.78 -5.15
C ALA A 113 14.13 -2.77 -5.58
N ALA A 114 14.17 -3.14 -6.87
CA ALA A 114 15.15 -4.06 -7.41
C ALA A 114 16.44 -3.37 -7.90
N VAL A 115 16.45 -2.04 -7.97
CA VAL A 115 17.62 -1.29 -8.43
C VAL A 115 18.70 -1.28 -7.36
N SER A 116 19.91 -1.69 -7.72
CA SER A 116 21.05 -1.73 -6.80
C SER A 116 21.34 -0.38 -6.14
N GLY A 117 21.67 -0.41 -4.85
CA GLY A 117 21.95 0.78 -4.03
C GLY A 117 20.73 1.58 -3.65
N VAL A 118 19.53 1.00 -3.68
CA VAL A 118 18.30 1.65 -3.26
C VAL A 118 18.19 1.73 -1.74
N GLU A 119 17.90 2.91 -1.23
CA GLU A 119 17.38 3.13 0.12
C GLU A 119 15.87 3.33 0.04
N SER A 120 15.08 2.57 0.79
CA SER A 120 13.62 2.69 0.75
C SER A 120 13.01 2.91 2.11
N SER A 121 12.05 3.82 2.19
CA SER A 121 11.32 4.17 3.41
C SER A 121 9.86 4.50 3.13
N GLY A 122 9.02 4.45 4.17
CA GLY A 122 7.67 4.99 4.09
C GLY A 122 7.72 6.52 4.05
N PHE A 123 6.95 7.14 3.16
CA PHE A 123 6.85 8.59 3.04
C PHE A 123 5.50 9.09 3.54
N LYS A 124 5.55 10.09 4.42
CA LYS A 124 4.35 10.80 4.86
C LYS A 124 4.56 12.30 4.61
N PRO A 125 3.74 12.94 3.76
CA PRO A 125 3.84 14.39 3.54
C PRO A 125 3.70 15.13 4.87
N PRO A 126 4.60 16.08 5.18
CA PRO A 126 4.51 16.84 6.43
C PRO A 126 3.25 17.72 6.42
N LYS A 127 2.37 17.51 7.39
CA LYS A 127 1.11 18.27 7.50
C LYS A 127 1.33 19.79 7.56
N LYS A 128 2.47 20.23 8.08
CA LYS A 128 2.88 21.65 8.14
C LYS A 128 3.10 22.28 6.78
N ALA A 129 3.33 21.47 5.71
CA ALA A 129 3.54 21.98 4.36
C ALA A 129 2.24 22.36 3.63
N PHE A 130 1.10 21.75 3.99
CA PHE A 130 -0.17 21.95 3.28
C PHE A 130 -0.64 23.42 3.20
N PRO A 131 -0.45 24.31 4.21
CA PRO A 131 -0.83 25.72 4.11
C PRO A 131 0.01 26.54 3.12
N TYR A 132 1.13 25.98 2.65
CA TYR A 132 2.07 26.72 1.79
C TYR A 132 1.83 26.50 0.29
N TYR A 133 1.03 25.53 -0.08
CA TYR A 133 0.69 25.30 -1.48
C TYR A 133 -0.80 24.98 -1.63
N LYS A 134 -1.37 25.43 -2.74
CA LYS A 134 -2.74 25.12 -3.11
C LYS A 134 -2.69 23.96 -4.11
N SER A 135 -3.06 22.78 -3.68
CA SER A 135 -3.23 21.63 -4.60
C SER A 135 -4.43 21.90 -5.51
N SER A 136 -4.46 21.26 -6.70
CA SER A 136 -5.53 21.46 -7.66
C SER A 136 -6.91 21.17 -7.03
N ASN A 137 -7.92 21.96 -7.41
CA ASN A 137 -9.28 21.86 -6.86
C ASN A 137 -10.03 20.55 -7.20
N GLN A 138 -9.42 19.65 -7.97
CA GLN A 138 -10.03 18.36 -8.33
C GLN A 138 -9.34 17.23 -7.61
N HIS A 139 -9.79 16.96 -6.41
CA HIS A 139 -9.47 15.70 -5.73
C HIS A 139 -10.27 14.55 -6.34
N LYS A 140 -9.86 14.05 -7.51
CA LYS A 140 -10.27 12.73 -7.94
C LYS A 140 -9.60 11.72 -7.01
N GLY A 141 -10.30 11.36 -5.94
CA GLY A 141 -9.87 10.26 -5.08
C GLY A 141 -9.73 9.00 -5.92
N MET A 142 -8.51 8.59 -6.20
CA MET A 142 -8.28 7.28 -6.81
C MET A 142 -8.78 6.22 -5.81
N ARG A 143 -9.89 5.56 -6.17
CA ARG A 143 -10.37 4.40 -5.41
C ARG A 143 -9.29 3.33 -5.44
N GLN A 144 -8.63 3.13 -4.31
CA GLN A 144 -7.69 2.03 -4.16
C GLN A 144 -8.47 0.71 -4.26
N LYS A 145 -8.11 -0.10 -5.23
CA LYS A 145 -8.66 -1.47 -5.30
C LYS A 145 -8.03 -2.28 -4.18
N ILE A 146 -8.87 -2.74 -3.25
CA ILE A 146 -8.42 -3.63 -2.18
C ILE A 146 -7.89 -4.92 -2.84
N PRO A 147 -6.65 -5.33 -2.56
CA PRO A 147 -6.09 -6.56 -3.12
C PRO A 147 -7.00 -7.76 -2.81
N LYS A 148 -7.23 -8.61 -3.80
CA LYS A 148 -8.04 -9.85 -3.62
C LYS A 148 -7.53 -10.72 -2.47
N ALA A 149 -6.23 -10.63 -2.16
CA ALA A 149 -5.60 -11.31 -1.02
C ALA A 149 -6.22 -10.94 0.34
N VAL A 150 -6.73 -9.70 0.51
CA VAL A 150 -7.40 -9.29 1.76
C VAL A 150 -8.71 -10.06 1.94
N TRP A 151 -9.48 -10.24 0.87
CA TRP A 151 -10.70 -11.02 0.89
C TRP A 151 -10.43 -12.52 1.16
N ALA A 152 -9.36 -13.06 0.57
CA ALA A 152 -8.90 -14.42 0.85
C ALA A 152 -8.53 -14.60 2.34
N LEU A 153 -7.84 -13.63 2.93
CA LEU A 153 -7.48 -13.66 4.35
C LEU A 153 -8.74 -13.66 5.24
N VAL A 154 -9.72 -12.81 4.94
CA VAL A 154 -10.99 -12.77 5.69
C VAL A 154 -11.73 -14.11 5.62
N LEU A 155 -11.77 -14.75 4.42
CA LEU A 155 -12.39 -16.06 4.26
C LEU A 155 -11.67 -17.15 5.05
N ILE A 156 -10.32 -17.14 5.05
CA ILE A 156 -9.50 -18.10 5.81
C ILE A 156 -9.76 -17.94 7.31
N LEU A 157 -9.74 -16.72 7.83
CA LEU A 157 -10.01 -16.44 9.24
C LEU A 157 -11.44 -16.84 9.63
N GLY A 158 -12.42 -16.58 8.78
CA GLY A 158 -13.80 -17.02 8.97
C GLY A 158 -13.92 -18.53 9.02
N PHE A 159 -13.24 -19.24 8.13
CA PHE A 159 -13.22 -20.71 8.12
C PHE A 159 -12.56 -21.31 9.35
N ILE A 160 -11.43 -20.76 9.79
CA ILE A 160 -10.74 -21.16 11.03
C ILE A 160 -11.64 -20.93 12.24
N GLY A 161 -12.29 -19.77 12.32
CA GLY A 161 -13.24 -19.48 13.41
C GLY A 161 -14.43 -20.44 13.44
N TRP A 162 -14.99 -20.77 12.28
CA TRP A 162 -16.10 -21.72 12.17
C TRP A 162 -15.69 -23.14 12.60
N LYS A 163 -14.54 -23.63 12.13
CA LYS A 163 -14.00 -24.94 12.53
C LYS A 163 -13.62 -24.97 14.02
N GLY A 164 -12.99 -23.90 14.51
CA GLY A 164 -12.63 -23.76 15.93
C GLY A 164 -13.84 -23.77 16.84
N TYR A 165 -14.95 -23.10 16.45
CA TYR A 165 -16.20 -23.13 17.18
C TYR A 165 -16.80 -24.54 17.23
N GLY A 166 -16.75 -25.29 16.12
CA GLY A 166 -17.20 -26.69 16.07
C GLY A 166 -16.43 -27.59 17.04
N VAL A 167 -15.11 -27.47 17.10
CA VAL A 167 -14.27 -28.21 18.04
C VAL A 167 -14.59 -27.80 19.49
N TYR A 168 -14.69 -26.52 19.76
CA TYR A 168 -15.04 -26.02 21.10
C TYR A 168 -16.40 -26.51 21.58
N SER A 169 -17.42 -26.48 20.70
CA SER A 169 -18.76 -26.98 21.03
C SER A 169 -18.79 -28.49 21.29
N SER A 170 -17.98 -29.26 20.56
CA SER A 170 -17.83 -30.69 20.79
C SER A 170 -17.13 -31.00 22.11
N TYR A 171 -16.11 -30.21 22.46
CA TYR A 171 -15.42 -30.32 23.74
C TYR A 171 -16.35 -30.03 24.92
N GLN A 172 -17.18 -28.97 24.84
CA GLN A 172 -18.16 -28.64 25.89
C GLN A 172 -19.21 -29.74 26.08
N ARG A 173 -19.66 -30.39 25.01
CA ARG A 173 -20.57 -31.55 25.10
C ARG A 173 -19.93 -32.76 25.76
N GLY A 174 -18.63 -33.00 25.50
CA GLY A 174 -17.88 -34.12 26.11
C GLY A 174 -17.54 -33.90 27.59
N VAL A 175 -17.49 -32.66 28.07
CA VAL A 175 -17.17 -32.31 29.48
C VAL A 175 -18.42 -32.23 30.36
N ASN A 176 -19.63 -32.17 29.78
CA ASN A 176 -20.90 -32.08 30.54
C ASN A 176 -21.58 -33.48 30.60
N PRO A 177 -21.28 -34.32 31.61
CA PRO A 177 -21.78 -35.69 31.69
C PRO A 177 -23.30 -35.80 31.87
N GLU A 178 -23.97 -34.72 32.33
CA GLU A 178 -25.44 -34.74 32.52
C GLU A 178 -26.23 -34.86 31.21
N VAL A 179 -25.70 -34.36 30.08
CA VAL A 179 -26.40 -34.40 28.78
C VAL A 179 -26.31 -35.81 28.17
N VAL A 180 -25.23 -36.54 28.45
CA VAL A 180 -25.03 -37.91 27.95
C VAL A 180 -25.95 -38.90 28.65
N GLN A 181 -26.14 -38.76 29.97
CA GLN A 181 -27.03 -39.65 30.73
C GLN A 181 -28.51 -39.50 30.34
N THR A 182 -28.95 -38.29 29.96
CA THR A 182 -30.33 -38.11 29.53
C THR A 182 -30.61 -38.76 28.16
N GLN A 183 -29.64 -38.82 27.27
CA GLN A 183 -29.81 -39.50 25.98
C GLN A 183 -29.79 -41.04 26.09
N GLU A 184 -28.92 -41.56 26.95
CA GLU A 184 -28.89 -43.02 27.21
C GLU A 184 -30.16 -43.53 27.91
N GLN A 185 -30.73 -42.77 28.85
CA GLN A 185 -31.98 -43.11 29.47
C GLN A 185 -33.18 -43.01 28.50
N SER A 186 -33.16 -42.10 27.56
CA SER A 186 -34.20 -42.00 26.53
C SER A 186 -34.15 -43.18 25.54
N GLN A 187 -32.99 -43.65 25.19
CA GLN A 187 -32.80 -44.79 24.31
C GLN A 187 -33.11 -46.15 24.99
N GLN A 188 -32.84 -46.27 26.30
CA GLN A 188 -33.22 -47.45 27.07
C GLN A 188 -34.71 -47.55 27.34
N ALA A 189 -35.42 -46.42 27.47
CA ALA A 189 -36.87 -46.38 27.62
C ALA A 189 -37.63 -46.82 26.35
N GLU A 190 -37.03 -46.62 25.16
CA GLU A 190 -37.63 -46.98 23.88
C GLU A 190 -37.35 -48.43 23.46
N SER A 191 -36.47 -49.15 24.17
CA SER A 191 -36.09 -50.53 23.89
C SER A 191 -36.70 -51.60 24.80
N ILE A 192 -37.73 -51.29 25.61
CA ILE A 192 -38.46 -52.28 26.41
C ILE A 192 -39.45 -52.99 25.47
N PRO A 193 -39.25 -54.29 25.19
CA PRO A 193 -40.20 -55.03 24.34
C PRO A 193 -41.53 -55.19 25.06
N GLU A 194 -42.61 -54.84 24.41
CA GLU A 194 -43.98 -55.01 24.80
C GLU A 194 -44.24 -56.50 25.10
N MET A 195 -44.39 -56.85 26.40
CA MET A 195 -44.71 -58.18 26.84
C MET A 195 -46.16 -58.52 26.44
N GLN A 196 -46.34 -59.39 25.50
CA GLN A 196 -47.65 -59.88 25.07
C GLN A 196 -48.38 -60.48 26.26
N VAL A 197 -49.45 -59.88 26.68
CA VAL A 197 -50.42 -60.47 27.64
C VAL A 197 -51.20 -61.55 26.89
N SER A 198 -50.81 -62.82 27.12
CA SER A 198 -51.57 -63.98 26.66
C SER A 198 -52.84 -64.06 27.49
N ASN A 199 -53.97 -63.69 26.93
CA ASN A 199 -55.33 -64.00 27.48
C ASN A 199 -55.61 -65.48 27.28
N ARG A 200 -55.45 -66.26 28.33
CA ARG A 200 -55.94 -67.62 28.41
C ARG A 200 -57.31 -67.64 29.15
N ALA A 201 -58.34 -67.76 28.36
CA ALA A 201 -59.70 -68.01 28.90
C ALA A 201 -59.81 -69.43 29.49
N PRO A 202 -60.46 -69.57 30.62
CA PRO A 202 -60.74 -70.92 31.17
C PRO A 202 -61.94 -71.58 30.47
N SER A 203 -61.72 -72.77 29.93
CA SER A 203 -62.77 -73.66 29.42
C SER A 203 -63.58 -74.23 30.59
N ALA A 204 -64.81 -73.93 30.68
CA ALA A 204 -65.78 -74.67 31.53
C ALA A 204 -66.16 -76.02 30.86
N SER A 205 -65.87 -77.08 31.52
CA SER A 205 -66.42 -78.42 31.22
C SER A 205 -67.66 -78.57 32.07
N MET A 206 -68.80 -78.71 31.45
CA MET A 206 -70.01 -79.28 32.03
C MET A 206 -70.02 -80.80 31.73
N GLY A 207 -69.95 -81.58 32.78
CA GLY A 207 -70.37 -83.01 32.77
C GLY A 207 -71.79 -83.07 33.33
N GLY A 208 -72.65 -83.64 32.55
CA GLY A 208 -73.96 -83.91 32.96
C GLY A 208 -74.03 -85.35 33.44
N ASP A 209 -74.97 -85.66 34.22
CA ASP A 209 -75.55 -87.00 34.30
C ASP A 209 -76.94 -86.92 34.87
N LEU A 210 -77.80 -87.62 34.15
CA LEU A 210 -79.17 -88.11 34.34
C LEU A 210 -80.31 -87.28 33.86
#